data_554ec564365650ab75b0d1a267946acb
#
_entry.id   554ec564365650ab75b0d1a267946acb
#
_cell.length_a   1.000
_cell.length_b   1.000
_cell.length_c   1.000
_cell.angle_alpha   90.00
_cell.angle_beta   90.00
_cell.angle_gamma   90.00
#
_symmetry.space_group_name_H-M   'P 1'
#
loop_
_entity.id
_entity.type
_entity.pdbx_description
1 polymer ?
#
loop_
_entity_poly.entity_id
_entity_poly.type
_entity_poly.pdbx_seq_one_letter_code
_entity_poly.pdbx_strand_id
1 'polypeptide(L)'
;CSNSDSHLNLPIVYKKKSKLYKEDFSLFKNLSSNFMMTAHILYKNVDSKNLATFSNNIINQIIRKKLNFKGILISDDISMKALSKNLSVNADKALNAGCNLVLYCGGNIKESSKLLKNLRTIDEFTQKKTYQFYNFLR
;
A
#
# COMPACT_ATOMS: atom_id res chain seq x y z
N CYS A 1 -2.66 1.80 18.03
CA CYS A 1 -3.96 1.16 17.76
C CYS A 1 -3.89 -0.38 17.68
N SER A 2 -2.73 -0.97 17.47
CA SER A 2 -2.50 -2.42 17.51
C SER A 2 -1.37 -2.72 18.47
N ASN A 3 -1.49 -3.85 19.19
CA ASN A 3 -0.44 -4.34 20.11
C ASN A 3 0.50 -5.34 19.40
N SER A 4 0.38 -5.53 18.08
CA SER A 4 1.18 -6.47 17.30
C SER A 4 2.13 -5.72 16.37
N ASP A 5 3.38 -6.20 16.31
CA ASP A 5 4.37 -5.77 15.33
C ASP A 5 4.03 -6.38 13.96
N SER A 6 3.86 -5.56 12.94
CA SER A 6 3.53 -5.98 11.57
C SER A 6 4.64 -6.80 10.89
N HIS A 7 5.87 -6.72 11.39
CA HIS A 7 6.96 -7.58 10.91
C HIS A 7 6.80 -9.04 11.33
N LEU A 8 6.09 -9.30 12.42
CA LEU A 8 5.92 -10.65 12.97
C LEU A 8 4.54 -11.24 12.70
N ASN A 9 3.49 -10.44 12.89
CA ASN A 9 2.10 -10.86 12.77
C ASN A 9 1.24 -9.79 12.10
N LEU A 10 0.10 -10.18 11.55
CA LEU A 10 -0.86 -9.23 10.98
C LEU A 10 -1.54 -8.41 12.10
N PRO A 11 -1.31 -7.09 12.17
CA PRO A 11 -1.99 -6.23 13.12
C PRO A 11 -3.49 -6.11 12.78
N ILE A 12 -4.37 -6.25 13.78
CA ILE A 12 -5.82 -6.08 13.61
C ILE A 12 -6.29 -4.88 14.44
N VAL A 13 -7.02 -3.97 13.79
CA VAL A 13 -7.55 -2.74 14.40
C VAL A 13 -9.08 -2.81 14.42
N TYR A 14 -9.64 -2.78 15.64
CA TYR A 14 -11.09 -2.82 15.89
C TYR A 14 -11.72 -1.42 16.11
N LYS A 15 -10.93 -0.36 15.99
CA LYS A 15 -11.38 1.02 16.18
C LYS A 15 -12.55 1.34 15.22
N LYS A 16 -13.58 2.05 15.71
CA LYS A 16 -14.73 2.45 14.89
C LYS A 16 -14.29 3.30 13.71
N LYS A 17 -14.92 3.10 12.55
CA LYS A 17 -14.62 3.81 11.30
C LYS A 17 -14.65 5.34 11.47
N SER A 18 -15.65 5.89 12.16
CA SER A 18 -15.75 7.32 12.44
C SER A 18 -14.54 7.86 13.23
N LYS A 19 -14.08 7.09 14.22
CA LYS A 19 -12.92 7.45 15.03
C LYS A 19 -11.62 7.38 14.23
N LEU A 20 -11.43 6.34 13.39
CA LEU A 20 -10.31 6.25 12.46
C LEU A 20 -10.24 7.47 11.53
N TYR A 21 -11.37 7.91 10.98
CA TYR A 21 -11.41 9.11 10.12
C TYR A 21 -11.06 10.38 10.85
N LYS A 22 -11.55 10.55 12.08
CA LYS A 22 -11.34 11.78 12.86
C LYS A 22 -9.91 11.89 13.40
N GLU A 23 -9.33 10.80 13.86
CA GLU A 23 -8.08 10.81 14.62
C GLU A 23 -6.87 10.35 13.80
N ASP A 24 -7.02 9.25 13.04
CA ASP A 24 -5.86 8.63 12.37
C ASP A 24 -5.74 9.07 10.91
N PHE A 25 -6.80 8.91 10.13
CA PHE A 25 -6.75 9.17 8.68
C PHE A 25 -6.74 10.67 8.35
N SER A 26 -7.34 11.52 9.17
CA SER A 26 -7.37 12.97 8.96
C SER A 26 -5.98 13.60 8.85
N LEU A 27 -4.98 13.02 9.51
CA LEU A 27 -3.59 13.48 9.45
C LEU A 27 -2.98 13.39 8.04
N PHE A 28 -3.54 12.53 7.19
CA PHE A 28 -3.08 12.31 5.82
C PHE A 28 -3.93 13.05 4.77
N LYS A 29 -4.88 13.87 5.20
CA LYS A 29 -5.78 14.59 4.29
C LYS A 29 -5.04 15.70 3.56
N ASN A 30 -5.22 15.74 2.22
CA ASN A 30 -4.62 16.76 1.34
C ASN A 30 -3.08 16.86 1.42
N LEU A 31 -2.39 15.75 1.72
CA LEU A 31 -0.94 15.75 1.70
C LEU A 31 -0.41 16.02 0.28
N SER A 32 0.55 16.94 0.18
CA SER A 32 1.27 17.27 -1.04
C SER A 32 2.49 16.38 -1.30
N SER A 33 2.62 15.27 -0.57
CA SER A 33 3.72 14.32 -0.77
C SER A 33 3.65 13.63 -2.14
N ASN A 34 4.81 13.41 -2.76
CA ASN A 34 4.91 12.64 -3.99
C ASN A 34 4.65 11.14 -3.78
N PHE A 35 4.92 10.63 -2.59
CA PHE A 35 4.80 9.22 -2.24
C PHE A 35 4.03 9.04 -0.93
N MET A 36 3.28 7.94 -0.85
CA MET A 36 2.66 7.43 0.36
C MET A 36 2.81 5.91 0.38
N MET A 37 3.06 5.33 1.55
CA MET A 37 3.15 3.88 1.72
C MET A 37 1.88 3.36 2.41
N THR A 38 1.41 2.19 1.97
CA THR A 38 0.37 1.45 2.71
C THR A 38 0.97 0.71 3.89
N ALA A 39 0.12 0.14 4.75
CA ALA A 39 0.55 -0.73 5.84
C ALA A 39 -0.19 -2.07 5.80
N HIS A 40 0.48 -3.15 6.21
CA HIS A 40 -0.14 -4.47 6.33
C HIS A 40 -0.98 -4.56 7.63
N ILE A 41 -2.10 -3.84 7.65
CA ILE A 41 -3.02 -3.75 8.79
C ILE A 41 -4.43 -4.14 8.35
N LEU A 42 -5.10 -4.96 9.14
CA LEU A 42 -6.51 -5.27 8.96
C LEU A 42 -7.38 -4.32 9.78
N TYR A 43 -8.02 -3.36 9.13
CA TYR A 43 -9.00 -2.47 9.76
C TYR A 43 -10.38 -3.13 9.78
N LYS A 44 -10.68 -3.91 10.82
CA LYS A 44 -11.85 -4.80 10.88
C LYS A 44 -13.20 -4.10 10.62
N ASN A 45 -13.33 -2.83 11.02
CA ASN A 45 -14.54 -2.03 10.84
C ASN A 45 -14.55 -1.18 9.55
N VAL A 46 -13.55 -1.34 8.68
CA VAL A 46 -13.45 -0.65 7.37
C VAL A 46 -13.52 -1.66 6.23
N ASP A 47 -12.65 -2.65 6.27
CA ASP A 47 -12.65 -3.82 5.40
C ASP A 47 -12.28 -5.04 6.26
N SER A 48 -13.26 -5.90 6.51
CA SER A 48 -13.09 -7.06 7.40
C SER A 48 -12.35 -8.24 6.75
N LYS A 49 -12.19 -8.21 5.42
CA LYS A 49 -11.63 -9.31 4.62
C LYS A 49 -10.21 -9.03 4.15
N ASN A 50 -9.92 -7.79 3.77
CA ASN A 50 -8.64 -7.43 3.15
C ASN A 50 -7.85 -6.48 4.07
N LEU A 51 -6.56 -6.75 4.23
CA LEU A 51 -5.66 -5.80 4.86
C LEU A 51 -5.50 -4.54 4.00
N ALA A 52 -5.08 -3.43 4.58
CA ALA A 52 -5.10 -2.12 3.91
C ALA A 52 -4.37 -2.10 2.57
N THR A 53 -3.21 -2.78 2.46
CA THR A 53 -2.44 -2.89 1.21
C THR A 53 -3.21 -3.60 0.10
N PHE A 54 -4.13 -4.52 0.43
CA PHE A 54 -4.90 -5.33 -0.52
C PHE A 54 -6.37 -4.90 -0.63
N SER A 55 -6.75 -3.81 0.04
CA SER A 55 -8.12 -3.33 0.08
C SER A 55 -8.37 -2.22 -0.94
N ASN A 56 -9.07 -2.55 -2.02
CA ASN A 56 -9.55 -1.56 -2.98
C ASN A 56 -10.43 -0.49 -2.29
N ASN A 57 -11.23 -0.88 -1.29
CA ASN A 57 -12.03 0.06 -0.51
C ASN A 57 -11.15 1.09 0.23
N ILE A 58 -10.10 0.64 0.93
CA ILE A 58 -9.19 1.55 1.65
C ILE A 58 -8.43 2.42 0.65
N ILE A 59 -7.87 1.83 -0.39
CA ILE A 59 -7.05 2.58 -1.35
C ILE A 59 -7.90 3.58 -2.13
N ASN A 60 -8.97 3.14 -2.78
CA ASN A 60 -9.70 4.01 -3.69
C ASN A 60 -10.72 4.91 -2.98
N GLN A 61 -11.47 4.42 -1.98
CA GLN A 61 -12.48 5.25 -1.32
C GLN A 61 -11.89 6.12 -0.19
N ILE A 62 -10.84 5.64 0.51
CA ILE A 62 -10.24 6.40 1.59
C ILE A 62 -9.04 7.18 1.09
N ILE A 63 -7.95 6.52 0.67
CA ILE A 63 -6.70 7.21 0.32
C ILE A 63 -6.91 8.13 -0.88
N ARG A 64 -7.47 7.65 -1.99
CA ARG A 64 -7.63 8.45 -3.20
C ARG A 64 -8.74 9.48 -3.09
N LYS A 65 -9.96 9.08 -2.68
CA LYS A 65 -11.12 9.99 -2.68
C LYS A 65 -11.20 10.85 -1.42
N LYS A 66 -11.21 10.25 -0.21
CA LYS A 66 -11.44 11.03 1.02
C LYS A 66 -10.22 11.79 1.51
N LEU A 67 -9.04 11.21 1.43
CA LEU A 67 -7.79 11.87 1.79
C LEU A 67 -7.24 12.72 0.63
N ASN A 68 -7.79 12.54 -0.58
CA ASN A 68 -7.42 13.28 -1.79
C ASN A 68 -5.94 13.14 -2.14
N PHE A 69 -5.33 11.97 -1.87
CA PHE A 69 -3.94 11.73 -2.19
C PHE A 69 -3.76 11.48 -3.70
N LYS A 70 -2.89 12.27 -4.34
CA LYS A 70 -2.65 12.31 -5.80
C LYS A 70 -1.26 11.84 -6.21
N GLY A 71 -0.43 11.40 -5.26
CA GLY A 71 0.92 10.90 -5.50
C GLY A 71 0.97 9.40 -5.80
N ILE A 72 2.18 8.86 -5.84
CA ILE A 72 2.46 7.44 -6.02
C ILE A 72 2.20 6.70 -4.70
N LEU A 73 1.35 5.69 -4.74
CA LEU A 73 1.08 4.83 -3.61
C LEU A 73 1.92 3.55 -3.73
N ILE A 74 2.75 3.29 -2.73
CA ILE A 74 3.65 2.12 -2.67
C ILE A 74 3.10 1.15 -1.63
N SER A 75 3.18 -0.16 -1.87
CA SER A 75 2.92 -1.14 -0.82
C SER A 75 3.99 -1.04 0.27
N ASP A 76 3.68 -1.49 1.48
CA ASP A 76 4.71 -1.94 2.42
C ASP A 76 5.38 -3.21 1.88
N ASP A 77 6.48 -3.67 2.48
CA ASP A 77 7.28 -4.80 1.99
C ASP A 77 6.44 -6.08 1.84
N ILE A 78 6.31 -6.54 0.60
CA ILE A 78 5.51 -7.73 0.25
C ILE A 78 6.12 -9.05 0.76
N SER A 79 7.33 -9.03 1.32
CA SER A 79 8.00 -10.20 1.92
C SER A 79 7.74 -10.36 3.41
N MET A 80 7.03 -9.41 4.06
CA MET A 80 6.75 -9.44 5.49
C MET A 80 5.93 -10.67 5.90
N LYS A 81 6.23 -11.20 7.09
CA LYS A 81 5.59 -12.43 7.64
C LYS A 81 4.08 -12.32 7.84
N ALA A 82 3.54 -11.09 7.93
CA ALA A 82 2.11 -10.84 7.98
C ALA A 82 1.36 -11.27 6.69
N LEU A 83 2.08 -11.52 5.60
CA LEU A 83 1.55 -11.89 4.29
C LEU A 83 1.78 -13.37 3.97
N SER A 84 1.26 -13.81 2.82
CA SER A 84 1.56 -15.13 2.28
C SER A 84 3.03 -15.24 1.85
N LYS A 85 3.58 -16.46 1.80
CA LYS A 85 4.94 -16.70 1.30
C LYS A 85 5.07 -16.53 -0.22
N ASN A 86 3.97 -16.35 -0.96
CA ASN A 86 4.00 -16.17 -2.41
C ASN A 86 4.07 -14.69 -2.78
N LEU A 87 5.27 -14.22 -3.09
CA LEU A 87 5.56 -12.82 -3.42
C LEU A 87 4.76 -12.31 -4.64
N SER A 88 4.63 -13.13 -5.71
CA SER A 88 3.88 -12.75 -6.90
C SER A 88 2.41 -12.51 -6.59
N VAL A 89 1.80 -13.39 -5.77
CA VAL A 89 0.40 -13.22 -5.33
C VAL A 89 0.24 -11.97 -4.47
N ASN A 90 1.19 -11.67 -3.58
CA ASN A 90 1.15 -10.45 -2.76
C ASN A 90 1.27 -9.19 -3.63
N ALA A 91 2.20 -9.20 -4.59
CA ALA A 91 2.40 -8.10 -5.53
C ALA A 91 1.13 -7.84 -6.38
N ASP A 92 0.56 -8.89 -6.98
CA ASP A 92 -0.66 -8.78 -7.78
C ASP A 92 -1.83 -8.25 -6.96
N LYS A 93 -2.01 -8.73 -5.73
CA LYS A 93 -3.07 -8.22 -4.82
C LYS A 93 -2.89 -6.74 -4.52
N ALA A 94 -1.67 -6.28 -4.22
CA ALA A 94 -1.39 -4.87 -3.95
C ALA A 94 -1.66 -3.99 -5.17
N LEU A 95 -1.16 -4.37 -6.34
CA LEU A 95 -1.37 -3.63 -7.59
C LEU A 95 -2.84 -3.61 -8.00
N ASN A 96 -3.55 -4.73 -7.89
CA ASN A 96 -4.99 -4.81 -8.21
C ASN A 96 -5.86 -4.03 -7.22
N ALA A 97 -5.42 -3.87 -5.97
CA ALA A 97 -6.09 -3.03 -5.00
C ALA A 97 -5.90 -1.53 -5.26
N GLY A 98 -4.90 -1.13 -6.06
CA GLY A 98 -4.65 0.27 -6.47
C GLY A 98 -3.32 0.85 -6.00
N CYS A 99 -2.39 0.05 -5.48
CA CYS A 99 -1.00 0.48 -5.34
C CYS A 99 -0.38 0.71 -6.73
N ASN A 100 0.44 1.73 -6.86
CA ASN A 100 1.17 2.03 -8.10
C ASN A 100 2.44 1.20 -8.21
N LEU A 101 3.12 1.00 -7.08
CA LEU A 101 4.37 0.26 -6.97
C LEU A 101 4.27 -0.73 -5.81
N VAL A 102 5.07 -1.79 -5.88
CA VAL A 102 5.26 -2.74 -4.77
C VAL A 102 6.69 -2.66 -4.27
N LEU A 103 6.86 -2.77 -2.96
CA LEU A 103 8.16 -2.80 -2.29
C LEU A 103 8.52 -4.25 -1.97
N TYR A 104 9.75 -4.66 -2.29
CA TYR A 104 10.35 -5.94 -1.91
C TYR A 104 11.71 -5.72 -1.27
N CYS A 105 11.85 -6.06 0.01
CA CYS A 105 13.06 -5.86 0.80
C CYS A 105 13.86 -7.16 1.07
N GLY A 106 13.46 -8.29 0.50
CA GLY A 106 14.09 -9.59 0.77
C GLY A 106 15.53 -9.77 0.30
N GLY A 107 16.05 -8.88 -0.57
CA GLY A 107 17.44 -8.85 -1.02
C GLY A 107 17.86 -10.02 -1.92
N ASN A 108 16.95 -10.91 -2.28
CA ASN A 108 17.25 -12.09 -3.13
C ASN A 108 17.09 -11.75 -4.60
N ILE A 109 18.20 -11.71 -5.36
CA ILE A 109 18.23 -11.37 -6.78
C ILE A 109 17.39 -12.34 -7.65
N LYS A 110 17.39 -13.62 -7.33
CA LYS A 110 16.60 -14.62 -8.08
C LYS A 110 15.10 -14.39 -7.89
N GLU A 111 14.67 -14.11 -6.66
CA GLU A 111 13.28 -13.77 -6.37
C GLU A 111 12.87 -12.44 -7.01
N SER A 112 13.70 -11.41 -6.95
CA SER A 112 13.48 -10.12 -7.63
C SER A 112 13.31 -10.31 -9.13
N SER A 113 14.20 -11.07 -9.78
CA SER A 113 14.14 -11.35 -11.22
C SER A 113 12.87 -12.12 -11.60
N LYS A 114 12.46 -13.11 -10.77
CA LYS A 114 11.21 -13.86 -10.98
C LYS A 114 9.98 -12.94 -10.81
N LEU A 115 10.02 -12.07 -9.81
CA LEU A 115 8.95 -11.12 -9.56
C LEU A 115 8.78 -10.17 -10.74
N LEU A 116 9.87 -9.54 -11.21
CA LEU A 116 9.85 -8.60 -12.33
C LEU A 116 9.32 -9.23 -13.63
N LYS A 117 9.63 -10.50 -13.90
CA LYS A 117 9.13 -11.20 -15.11
C LYS A 117 7.62 -11.42 -15.11
N ASN A 118 7.00 -11.47 -13.93
CA ASN A 118 5.59 -11.80 -13.77
C ASN A 118 4.70 -10.57 -13.46
N LEU A 119 5.31 -9.42 -13.15
CA LEU A 119 4.55 -8.22 -12.87
C LEU A 119 4.10 -7.52 -14.16
N ARG A 120 2.91 -6.91 -14.10
CA ARG A 120 2.45 -6.00 -15.14
C ARG A 120 3.34 -4.77 -15.24
N THR A 121 3.42 -4.19 -16.41
CA THR A 121 4.08 -2.89 -16.63
C THR A 121 3.38 -1.77 -15.84
N ILE A 122 4.11 -0.71 -15.53
CA ILE A 122 3.55 0.49 -14.88
C ILE A 122 2.52 1.14 -15.79
N ASP A 123 1.43 1.67 -15.20
CA ASP A 123 0.42 2.40 -15.90
C ASP A 123 0.85 3.85 -16.25
N GLU A 124 0.11 4.50 -17.14
CA GLU A 124 0.38 5.87 -17.60
C GLU A 124 0.41 6.89 -16.44
N PHE A 125 -0.47 6.73 -15.45
CA PHE A 125 -0.48 7.59 -14.26
C PHE A 125 0.83 7.47 -13.49
N THR A 126 1.28 6.24 -13.22
CA THR A 126 2.53 5.96 -12.49
C THR A 126 3.73 6.48 -13.27
N GLN A 127 3.77 6.24 -14.59
CA GLN A 127 4.83 6.73 -15.48
C GLN A 127 4.89 8.27 -15.46
N LYS A 128 3.76 8.95 -15.61
CA LYS A 128 3.70 10.42 -15.56
C LYS A 128 4.18 10.97 -14.22
N LYS A 129 3.77 10.37 -13.11
CA LYS A 129 4.15 10.81 -11.76
C LYS A 129 5.63 10.57 -11.45
N THR A 130 6.19 9.45 -11.86
CA THR A 130 7.64 9.19 -11.72
C THR A 130 8.45 10.16 -12.56
N TYR A 131 8.03 10.44 -13.79
CA TYR A 131 8.68 11.44 -14.65
C TYR A 131 8.66 12.85 -14.04
N GLN A 132 7.51 13.29 -13.51
CA GLN A 132 7.39 14.57 -12.79
C GLN A 132 8.34 14.64 -11.60
N PHE A 133 8.45 13.56 -10.82
CA PHE A 133 9.36 13.49 -9.68
C PHE A 133 10.83 13.58 -10.11
N TYR A 134 11.25 12.88 -11.16
CA TYR A 134 12.61 12.98 -11.69
C TYR A 134 12.96 14.38 -12.17
N ASN A 135 12.02 15.07 -12.81
CA ASN A 135 12.24 16.46 -13.24
C ASN A 135 12.33 17.44 -12.07
N PHE A 136 11.70 17.15 -10.94
CA PHE A 136 11.81 17.95 -9.72
C PHE A 136 13.18 17.79 -9.03
N LEU A 137 13.87 16.66 -9.21
CA LEU A 137 15.18 16.38 -8.64
C LEU A 137 16.35 16.98 -9.45
N ARG A 138 16.10 17.47 -10.66
CA ARG A 138 17.09 18.11 -11.54
C ARG A 138 17.05 19.61 -11.39
#